data_aac90c1cdea7ca9fcb315bfe732a763d
#
_entry.id   aac90c1cdea7ca9fcb315bfe732a763d
#
_cell.length_a   1.000
_cell.length_b   1.000
_cell.length_c   1.000
_cell.angle_alpha   90.00
_cell.angle_beta   90.00
_cell.angle_gamma   90.00
#
_symmetry.space_group_name_H-M   'P 1'
#
loop_
_entity.id
_entity.type
_entity.pdbx_description
1 polymer ?
#
loop_
_entity_poly.entity_id
_entity_poly.type
_entity_poly.pdbx_seq_one_letter_code
_entity_poly.pdbx_strand_id
1 'polypeptide(L)'
;MNKLIFRKFSLDVVNFFVVSSLSITFIVWIVQAVNFLDLVSDDGHSLNVYFYYISLNLPKIFSKTIIFVFFISIFYIINKYHNSNELLVFWSNGIKKIHFINFILRFSILFLILQLILNLFVVPKSQNLGRIFIKESNIDFLPKLISEKKFINIVKNLTIF
;
A
#
# COMPACT_ATOMS: atom_id res chain seq x y z
N MET A 1 18.55 -16.44 26.97
CA MET A 1 19.01 -16.85 25.62
C MET A 1 17.85 -16.86 24.60
N ASN A 2 16.70 -17.46 24.94
CA ASN A 2 15.56 -17.52 23.99
C ASN A 2 15.06 -16.16 23.47
N LYS A 3 15.05 -15.10 24.29
CA LYS A 3 14.63 -13.75 23.86
C LYS A 3 15.49 -13.16 22.74
N LEU A 4 16.80 -13.42 22.73
CA LEU A 4 17.70 -12.92 21.67
C LEU A 4 17.46 -13.62 20.33
N ILE A 5 17.18 -14.92 20.36
CA ILE A 5 16.90 -15.73 19.19
C ILE A 5 15.61 -15.24 18.51
N PHE A 6 14.52 -15.08 19.28
CA PHE A 6 13.26 -14.56 18.76
C PHE A 6 13.35 -13.11 18.27
N ARG A 7 14.17 -12.29 18.94
CA ARG A 7 14.43 -10.91 18.51
C ARG A 7 15.16 -10.87 17.17
N LYS A 8 16.20 -11.70 16.98
CA LYS A 8 16.91 -11.80 15.70
C LYS A 8 15.94 -12.24 14.59
N PHE A 9 15.17 -13.29 14.82
CA PHE A 9 14.19 -13.79 13.85
C PHE A 9 13.18 -12.70 13.46
N SER A 10 12.59 -12.00 14.44
CA SER A 10 11.62 -10.94 14.15
C SER A 10 12.25 -9.76 13.39
N LEU A 11 13.49 -9.38 13.71
CA LEU A 11 14.19 -8.33 12.98
C LEU A 11 14.46 -8.72 11.53
N ASP A 12 14.86 -9.96 11.28
CA ASP A 12 15.11 -10.46 9.93
C ASP A 12 13.80 -10.49 9.11
N VAL A 13 12.69 -10.92 9.73
CA VAL A 13 11.36 -10.87 9.10
C VAL A 13 10.95 -9.42 8.79
N VAL A 14 11.09 -8.50 9.75
CA VAL A 14 10.73 -7.10 9.56
C VAL A 14 11.59 -6.44 8.48
N ASN A 15 12.90 -6.66 8.48
CA ASN A 15 13.80 -6.10 7.48
C ASN A 15 13.42 -6.57 6.07
N PHE A 16 13.22 -7.87 5.90
CA PHE A 16 12.80 -8.40 4.61
C PHE A 16 11.40 -7.90 4.21
N PHE A 17 10.47 -7.85 5.16
CA PHE A 17 9.13 -7.30 4.96
C PHE A 17 9.17 -5.84 4.49
N VAL A 18 9.94 -4.97 5.15
CA VAL A 18 10.03 -3.56 4.78
C VAL A 18 10.57 -3.38 3.36
N VAL A 19 11.68 -4.05 3.03
CA VAL A 19 12.25 -3.97 1.68
C VAL A 19 11.28 -4.49 0.63
N SER A 20 10.68 -5.66 0.86
CA SER A 20 9.74 -6.27 -0.09
C SER A 20 8.44 -5.46 -0.22
N SER A 21 7.91 -4.93 0.88
CA SER A 21 6.66 -4.14 0.86
C SER A 21 6.85 -2.81 0.13
N LEU A 22 7.97 -2.12 0.34
CA LEU A 22 8.28 -0.90 -0.39
C LEU A 22 8.45 -1.17 -1.88
N SER A 23 9.19 -2.23 -2.26
CA SER A 23 9.40 -2.60 -3.65
C SER A 23 8.09 -2.92 -4.37
N ILE A 24 7.26 -3.78 -3.79
CA ILE A 24 5.97 -4.18 -4.39
C ILE A 24 5.00 -2.98 -4.43
N THR A 25 4.92 -2.21 -3.36
CA THR A 25 4.07 -1.01 -3.33
C THR A 25 4.47 -0.01 -4.40
N PHE A 26 5.77 0.20 -4.60
CA PHE A 26 6.29 1.10 -5.63
C PHE A 26 5.96 0.62 -7.04
N ILE A 27 6.14 -0.67 -7.34
CA ILE A 27 5.77 -1.26 -8.64
C ILE A 27 4.27 -1.08 -8.90
N VAL A 28 3.42 -1.45 -7.95
CA VAL A 28 1.96 -1.31 -8.09
C VAL A 28 1.56 0.16 -8.23
N TRP A 29 2.25 1.06 -7.52
CA TRP A 29 2.02 2.51 -7.61
C TRP A 29 2.33 3.04 -9.01
N ILE A 30 3.45 2.62 -9.63
CA ILE A 30 3.79 3.01 -11.02
C ILE A 30 2.70 2.53 -11.99
N VAL A 31 2.27 1.27 -11.87
CA VAL A 31 1.20 0.72 -12.74
C VAL A 31 -0.09 1.53 -12.57
N GLN A 32 -0.47 1.87 -11.35
CA GLN A 32 -1.65 2.71 -11.10
C GLN A 32 -1.46 4.14 -11.60
N ALA A 33 -0.25 4.69 -11.49
CA ALA A 33 0.06 6.01 -12.03
C ALA A 33 -0.24 6.07 -13.54
N VAL A 34 0.19 5.07 -14.29
CA VAL A 34 -0.11 4.97 -15.73
C VAL A 34 -1.62 4.86 -15.97
N ASN A 35 -2.35 4.06 -15.21
CA ASN A 35 -3.79 3.90 -15.37
C ASN A 35 -4.60 5.17 -15.04
N PHE A 36 -4.03 6.09 -14.26
CA PHE A 36 -4.67 7.36 -13.93
C PHE A 36 -4.23 8.53 -14.82
N LEU A 37 -3.43 8.27 -15.87
CA LEU A 37 -3.07 9.31 -16.85
C LEU A 37 -4.30 9.90 -17.57
N ASP A 38 -5.38 9.12 -17.67
CA ASP A 38 -6.66 9.56 -18.24
C ASP A 38 -7.22 10.81 -17.54
N LEU A 39 -6.92 11.02 -16.26
CA LEU A 39 -7.26 12.26 -15.54
C LEU A 39 -6.65 13.51 -16.15
N VAL A 40 -5.50 13.38 -16.79
CA VAL A 40 -4.83 14.51 -17.45
C VAL A 40 -5.19 14.58 -18.92
N SER A 41 -5.19 13.40 -19.61
CA SER A 41 -5.41 13.34 -21.05
C SER A 41 -6.87 13.58 -21.44
N ASP A 42 -7.80 12.97 -20.74
CA ASP A 42 -9.22 12.95 -21.09
C ASP A 42 -10.04 13.97 -20.28
N ASP A 43 -9.79 14.04 -18.96
CA ASP A 43 -10.51 14.93 -18.06
C ASP A 43 -9.91 16.34 -17.98
N GLY A 44 -8.69 16.57 -18.53
CA GLY A 44 -8.05 17.89 -18.61
C GLY A 44 -7.56 18.46 -17.28
N HIS A 45 -7.42 17.61 -16.24
CA HIS A 45 -6.88 18.04 -14.95
C HIS A 45 -5.40 18.46 -15.05
N SER A 46 -4.97 19.37 -14.16
CA SER A 46 -3.57 19.78 -14.10
C SER A 46 -2.67 18.63 -13.60
N LEU A 47 -1.41 18.61 -14.05
CA LEU A 47 -0.40 17.64 -13.60
C LEU A 47 -0.24 17.64 -12.08
N ASN A 48 -0.39 18.79 -11.42
CA ASN A 48 -0.31 18.89 -9.96
C ASN A 48 -1.40 18.07 -9.27
N VAL A 49 -2.65 18.15 -9.73
CA VAL A 49 -3.79 17.39 -9.20
C VAL A 49 -3.55 15.90 -9.39
N TYR A 50 -3.06 15.51 -10.55
CA TYR A 50 -2.68 14.13 -10.86
C TYR A 50 -1.64 13.59 -9.88
N PHE A 51 -0.51 14.29 -9.66
CA PHE A 51 0.52 13.84 -8.73
C PHE A 51 0.04 13.75 -7.29
N TYR A 52 -0.77 14.71 -6.83
CA TYR A 52 -1.39 14.65 -5.49
C TYR A 52 -2.31 13.45 -5.36
N TYR A 53 -3.18 13.22 -6.32
CA TYR A 53 -4.11 12.10 -6.30
C TYR A 53 -3.41 10.74 -6.27
N ILE A 54 -2.40 10.54 -7.11
CA ILE A 54 -1.63 9.29 -7.15
C ILE A 54 -0.85 9.08 -5.85
N SER A 55 -0.26 10.13 -5.29
CA SER A 55 0.46 10.03 -4.00
C SER A 55 -0.48 9.67 -2.86
N LEU A 56 -1.70 10.21 -2.86
CA LEU A 56 -2.75 9.88 -1.88
C LEU A 56 -3.30 8.45 -2.03
N ASN A 57 -3.05 7.78 -3.15
CA ASN A 57 -3.37 6.35 -3.33
C ASN A 57 -2.34 5.40 -2.71
N LEU A 58 -1.13 5.86 -2.38
CA LEU A 58 -0.08 5.02 -1.77
C LEU A 58 -0.55 4.25 -0.52
N PRO A 59 -1.21 4.87 0.47
CA PRO A 59 -1.66 4.15 1.66
C PRO A 59 -2.64 3.02 1.35
N LYS A 60 -3.49 3.19 0.33
CA LYS A 60 -4.44 2.17 -0.12
C LYS A 60 -3.71 0.96 -0.72
N ILE A 61 -2.71 1.21 -1.57
CA ILE A 61 -1.90 0.17 -2.20
C ILE A 61 -1.16 -0.61 -1.11
N PHE A 62 -0.46 0.11 -0.23
CA PHE A 62 0.29 -0.47 0.87
C PHE A 62 -0.59 -1.33 1.79
N SER A 63 -1.77 -0.82 2.17
CA SER A 63 -2.71 -1.56 3.01
C SER A 63 -3.24 -2.84 2.36
N LYS A 64 -3.38 -2.88 1.04
CA LYS A 64 -3.81 -4.09 0.33
C LYS A 64 -2.70 -5.14 0.21
N THR A 65 -1.45 -4.70 0.07
CA THR A 65 -0.32 -5.61 -0.16
C THR A 65 0.30 -6.14 1.13
N ILE A 66 0.13 -5.45 2.26
CA ILE A 66 0.82 -5.73 3.53
C ILE A 66 0.68 -7.18 4.00
N ILE A 67 -0.52 -7.79 3.93
CA ILE A 67 -0.74 -9.17 4.38
C ILE A 67 0.02 -10.16 3.51
N PHE A 68 -0.08 -10.01 2.19
CA PHE A 68 0.58 -10.92 1.26
C PHE A 68 2.09 -10.84 1.39
N VAL A 69 2.64 -9.62 1.48
CA VAL A 69 4.07 -9.42 1.65
C VAL A 69 4.56 -9.95 2.99
N PHE A 70 3.78 -9.78 4.05
CA PHE A 70 4.12 -10.32 5.37
C PHE A 70 4.15 -11.85 5.35
N PHE A 71 3.16 -12.50 4.72
CA PHE A 71 3.15 -13.95 4.56
C PHE A 71 4.39 -14.45 3.80
N ILE A 72 4.71 -13.82 2.67
CA ILE A 72 5.90 -14.15 1.88
C ILE A 72 7.18 -13.94 2.71
N SER A 73 7.24 -12.88 3.51
CA SER A 73 8.40 -12.57 4.35
C SER A 73 8.64 -13.63 5.41
N ILE A 74 7.59 -14.08 6.09
CA ILE A 74 7.70 -15.17 7.07
C ILE A 74 8.17 -16.46 6.38
N PHE A 75 7.52 -16.82 5.27
CA PHE A 75 7.85 -18.03 4.54
C PHE A 75 9.30 -18.02 4.05
N TYR A 76 9.75 -16.91 3.47
CA TYR A 76 11.12 -16.74 3.00
C TYR A 76 12.14 -16.88 4.14
N ILE A 77 11.93 -16.20 5.26
CA ILE A 77 12.86 -16.23 6.39
C ILE A 77 12.89 -17.64 7.04
N ILE A 78 11.75 -18.30 7.19
CA ILE A 78 11.73 -19.69 7.70
C ILE A 78 12.53 -20.61 6.77
N ASN A 79 12.34 -20.49 5.45
CA ASN A 79 13.07 -21.29 4.49
C ASN A 79 14.59 -20.99 4.52
N LYS A 80 14.95 -19.70 4.61
CA LYS A 80 16.35 -19.28 4.77
C LYS A 80 16.97 -19.91 6.02
N TYR A 81 16.29 -19.84 7.18
CA TYR A 81 16.77 -20.40 8.44
C TYR A 81 16.82 -21.94 8.43
N HIS A 82 15.95 -22.56 7.64
CA HIS A 82 16.01 -24.02 7.41
C HIS A 82 17.26 -24.40 6.63
N ASN A 83 17.51 -23.74 5.52
CA ASN A 83 18.63 -24.02 4.63
C ASN A 83 20.00 -23.71 5.26
N SER A 84 20.07 -22.70 6.14
CA SER A 84 21.29 -22.36 6.89
C SER A 84 21.47 -23.18 8.19
N ASN A 85 20.60 -24.15 8.43
CA ASN A 85 20.59 -24.95 9.67
C ASN A 85 20.37 -24.12 10.97
N GLU A 86 20.02 -22.86 10.87
CA GLU A 86 19.75 -22.00 12.05
C GLU A 86 18.54 -22.50 12.87
N LEU A 87 17.56 -23.14 12.23
CA LEU A 87 16.43 -23.76 12.94
C LEU A 87 16.90 -24.93 13.83
N LEU A 88 17.94 -25.66 13.42
CA LEU A 88 18.51 -26.72 14.28
C LEU A 88 19.11 -26.13 15.56
N VAL A 89 19.72 -24.95 15.48
CA VAL A 89 20.24 -24.22 16.63
C VAL A 89 19.09 -23.86 17.60
N PHE A 90 17.88 -23.52 17.09
CA PHE A 90 16.73 -23.24 17.95
C PHE A 90 16.33 -24.49 18.74
N TRP A 91 16.29 -25.65 18.06
CA TRP A 91 15.88 -26.90 18.68
C TRP A 91 16.93 -27.42 19.65
N SER A 92 18.21 -27.31 19.35
CA SER A 92 19.31 -27.70 20.24
C SER A 92 19.39 -26.83 21.50
N ASN A 93 18.94 -25.59 21.45
CA ASN A 93 18.80 -24.69 22.59
C ASN A 93 17.51 -24.93 23.40
N GLY A 94 16.79 -26.04 23.15
CA GLY A 94 15.62 -26.46 23.94
C GLY A 94 14.33 -25.67 23.62
N ILE A 95 14.28 -24.92 22.52
CA ILE A 95 13.06 -24.23 22.06
C ILE A 95 12.11 -25.27 21.45
N LYS A 96 10.97 -25.52 22.12
CA LYS A 96 9.94 -26.41 21.58
C LYS A 96 9.32 -25.82 20.34
N LYS A 97 9.04 -26.61 19.29
CA LYS A 97 8.40 -26.21 18.05
C LYS A 97 7.10 -25.41 18.27
N ILE A 98 6.31 -25.83 19.27
CA ILE A 98 5.06 -25.15 19.62
C ILE A 98 5.28 -23.70 20.11
N HIS A 99 6.36 -23.44 20.84
CA HIS A 99 6.67 -22.08 21.28
C HIS A 99 7.07 -21.18 20.11
N PHE A 100 7.76 -21.73 19.12
CA PHE A 100 8.11 -21.01 17.90
C PHE A 100 6.86 -20.69 17.09
N ILE A 101 5.95 -21.63 16.89
CA ILE A 101 4.66 -21.42 16.20
C ILE A 101 3.83 -20.35 16.93
N ASN A 102 3.69 -20.45 18.25
CA ASN A 102 2.97 -19.46 19.05
C ASN A 102 3.59 -18.07 18.96
N PHE A 103 4.92 -17.97 18.83
CA PHE A 103 5.59 -16.71 18.62
C PHE A 103 5.21 -16.11 17.26
N ILE A 104 5.26 -16.89 16.17
CA ILE A 104 4.86 -16.46 14.84
C ILE A 104 3.39 -15.99 14.83
N LEU A 105 2.49 -16.74 15.47
CA LEU A 105 1.07 -16.36 15.57
C LEU A 105 0.87 -15.00 16.26
N ARG A 106 1.52 -14.78 17.40
CA ARG A 106 1.45 -13.47 18.10
C ARG A 106 2.00 -12.34 17.24
N PHE A 107 3.08 -12.60 16.53
CA PHE A 107 3.69 -11.64 15.63
C PHE A 107 2.77 -11.32 14.44
N SER A 108 2.09 -12.32 13.88
CA SER A 108 1.11 -12.16 12.81
C SER A 108 -0.11 -11.35 13.24
N ILE A 109 -0.58 -11.54 14.49
CA ILE A 109 -1.69 -10.74 15.05
C ILE A 109 -1.32 -9.25 15.09
N LEU A 110 -0.09 -8.91 15.44
CA LEU A 110 0.37 -7.53 15.44
C LEU A 110 0.28 -6.89 14.05
N PHE A 111 0.70 -7.60 13.00
CA PHE A 111 0.57 -7.12 11.62
C PHE A 111 -0.88 -7.02 11.15
N LEU A 112 -1.74 -7.93 11.60
CA LEU A 112 -3.17 -7.86 11.33
C LEU A 112 -3.80 -6.60 11.95
N ILE A 113 -3.47 -6.29 13.21
CA ILE A 113 -3.94 -5.07 13.88
C ILE A 113 -3.43 -3.83 13.13
N LEU A 114 -2.17 -3.80 12.73
CA LEU A 114 -1.59 -2.70 11.96
C LEU A 114 -2.36 -2.49 10.66
N GLN A 115 -2.69 -3.56 9.95
CA GLN A 115 -3.48 -3.45 8.72
C GLN A 115 -4.91 -2.96 8.97
N LEU A 116 -5.57 -3.40 10.03
CA LEU A 116 -6.90 -2.89 10.39
C LEU A 116 -6.86 -1.39 10.64
N ILE A 117 -5.85 -0.90 11.38
CA ILE A 117 -5.67 0.53 11.62
C ILE A 117 -5.47 1.30 10.29
N LEU A 118 -4.64 0.79 9.40
CA LEU A 118 -4.44 1.40 8.08
C LEU A 118 -5.74 1.48 7.29
N ASN A 119 -6.51 0.39 7.21
CA ASN A 119 -7.75 0.32 6.45
C ASN A 119 -8.87 1.19 7.04
N LEU A 120 -8.99 1.28 8.37
CA LEU A 120 -10.08 1.99 9.02
C LEU A 120 -9.82 3.50 9.13
N PHE A 121 -8.56 3.91 9.29
CA PHE A 121 -8.24 5.31 9.60
C PHE A 121 -7.45 5.99 8.48
N VAL A 122 -6.38 5.36 7.96
CA VAL A 122 -5.47 6.02 7.03
C VAL A 122 -6.02 6.04 5.62
N VAL A 123 -6.49 4.90 5.13
CA VAL A 123 -6.99 4.76 3.76
C VAL A 123 -8.22 5.65 3.49
N PRO A 124 -9.27 5.70 4.35
CA PRO A 124 -10.43 6.55 4.08
C PRO A 124 -10.08 8.04 4.07
N LYS A 125 -9.22 8.49 5.00
CA LYS A 125 -8.78 9.89 5.05
C LYS A 125 -8.02 10.28 3.79
N SER A 126 -7.05 9.46 3.38
CA SER A 126 -6.26 9.69 2.19
C SER A 126 -7.12 9.73 0.91
N GLN A 127 -8.06 8.80 0.78
CA GLN A 127 -8.96 8.77 -0.38
C GLN A 127 -9.95 9.93 -0.41
N ASN A 128 -10.48 10.36 0.74
CA ASN A 128 -11.37 11.51 0.80
C ASN A 128 -10.63 12.79 0.37
N LEU A 129 -9.40 12.99 0.82
CA LEU A 129 -8.57 14.11 0.37
C LEU A 129 -8.36 14.06 -1.15
N GLY A 130 -8.01 12.91 -1.72
CA GLY A 130 -7.83 12.74 -3.15
C GLY A 130 -9.09 13.10 -3.96
N ARG A 131 -10.28 12.70 -3.48
CA ARG A 131 -11.56 13.05 -4.12
C ARG A 131 -11.87 14.53 -4.05
N ILE A 132 -11.55 15.20 -2.95
CA ILE A 132 -11.74 16.65 -2.78
C ILE A 132 -10.88 17.39 -3.82
N PHE A 133 -9.59 17.05 -3.94
CA PHE A 133 -8.71 17.68 -4.92
C PHE A 133 -9.19 17.56 -6.38
N ILE A 134 -9.72 16.37 -6.75
CA ILE A 134 -10.29 16.18 -8.09
C ILE A 134 -11.54 17.06 -8.28
N LYS A 135 -12.43 17.11 -7.26
CA LYS A 135 -13.66 17.93 -7.35
C LYS A 135 -13.37 19.42 -7.45
N GLU A 136 -12.45 19.94 -6.67
CA GLU A 136 -12.02 21.34 -6.71
C GLU A 136 -11.42 21.69 -8.07
N SER A 137 -10.57 20.81 -8.61
CA SER A 137 -9.98 21.00 -9.94
C SER A 137 -11.02 21.01 -11.07
N ASN A 138 -12.11 20.24 -10.96
CA ASN A 138 -13.21 20.26 -11.93
C ASN A 138 -13.94 21.61 -11.93
N ILE A 139 -14.12 22.23 -10.76
CA ILE A 139 -14.77 23.53 -10.64
C ILE A 139 -13.93 24.62 -11.32
N ASP A 140 -12.63 24.57 -11.17
CA ASP A 140 -11.70 25.55 -11.81
C ASP A 140 -11.58 25.37 -13.33
N PHE A 141 -11.84 24.18 -13.82
CA PHE A 141 -11.74 23.85 -15.25
C PHE A 141 -12.96 24.31 -16.05
N LEU A 142 -14.17 24.23 -15.49
CA LEU A 142 -15.41 24.65 -16.16
C LEU A 142 -15.40 26.11 -16.68
N PRO A 143 -14.95 27.11 -15.90
CA PRO A 143 -14.87 28.48 -16.39
C PRO A 143 -13.89 28.67 -17.57
N LYS A 144 -12.76 27.89 -17.56
CA LYS A 144 -11.79 27.96 -18.68
C LYS A 144 -12.36 27.40 -19.96
N LEU A 145 -13.11 26.31 -19.93
CA LEU A 145 -13.77 25.76 -21.11
C LEU A 145 -14.83 26.72 -21.70
N ILE A 146 -15.59 27.38 -20.82
CA ILE A 146 -16.59 28.39 -21.25
C ILE A 146 -15.91 29.59 -21.85
N SER A 147 -14.76 30.06 -21.34
CA SER A 147 -14.02 31.18 -21.87
C SER A 147 -13.40 30.91 -23.24
N GLU A 148 -13.06 29.65 -23.56
CA GLU A 148 -12.54 29.26 -24.87
C GLU A 148 -13.62 29.07 -25.96
N LYS A 149 -14.90 29.39 -25.68
CA LYS A 149 -16.05 29.22 -26.60
C LYS A 149 -16.17 27.82 -27.20
N LYS A 150 -15.68 26.80 -26.54
CA LYS A 150 -15.89 25.41 -26.96
C LYS A 150 -17.24 24.93 -26.47
N PHE A 151 -18.06 24.40 -27.39
CA PHE A 151 -19.31 23.72 -27.02
C PHE A 151 -19.02 22.45 -26.27
N ILE A 152 -19.49 22.33 -25.01
CA ILE A 152 -19.30 21.17 -24.20
C ILE A 152 -20.63 20.45 -24.02
N ASN A 153 -20.70 19.19 -24.42
CA ASN A 153 -21.80 18.31 -24.05
C ASN A 153 -21.61 17.88 -22.59
N ILE A 154 -22.13 18.65 -21.65
CA ILE A 154 -22.02 18.38 -20.20
C ILE A 154 -22.94 17.22 -19.78
N VAL A 155 -24.02 16.99 -20.50
CA VAL A 155 -24.94 15.85 -20.32
C VAL A 155 -25.38 15.39 -21.72
N LYS A 156 -25.55 14.09 -21.91
CA LYS A 156 -25.90 13.47 -23.22
C LYS A 156 -27.04 14.13 -24.01
N ASN A 157 -27.76 15.12 -23.46
CA ASN A 157 -28.87 15.82 -24.10
C ASN A 157 -28.95 17.32 -23.76
N LEU A 158 -27.92 17.97 -23.23
CA LEU A 158 -27.95 19.39 -22.91
C LEU A 158 -26.76 20.08 -23.52
N THR A 159 -27.02 20.83 -24.58
CA THR A 159 -26.09 21.76 -25.19
C THR A 159 -26.30 23.16 -24.59
N ILE A 160 -25.29 23.75 -23.98
CA ILE A 160 -25.30 25.14 -23.50
C ILE A 160 -24.60 25.97 -24.54
N PHE A 161 -25.32 27.01 -25.06
CA PHE A 161 -24.81 28.00 -26.02
C PHE A 161 -24.14 29.14 -25.29
#